data_82662cd82b8d5de6fde839ad30c8027d
#
_entry.id   82662cd82b8d5de6fde839ad30c8027d
#
_cell.length_a   1.000
_cell.length_b   1.000
_cell.length_c   1.000
_cell.angle_alpha   90.00
_cell.angle_beta   90.00
_cell.angle_gamma   90.00
#
_symmetry.space_group_name_H-M   'P 1'
#
loop_
_entity.id
_entity.type
_entity.pdbx_description
1 polymer ?
#
loop_
_entity_poly.entity_id
_entity_poly.type
_entity_poly.pdbx_seq_one_letter_code
_entity_poly.pdbx_strand_id
1 'polypeptide(L)'
;MSDRAGVALGVAAAVPVAVCTLAAGGMLLAGDERALVLELTLPGAVFAAGLVLSAGPAIGLLLRGRRRRRIASAKEQHAAEVATAVAAAAEHERANHRRFLARLDHELKNPLTAIRATAVAAQSAAEGSTVTVGIAPAAHEWTGSRQPAGSDDAAAWRTIDAQAQKLSGLVRDLRKLAELETRPLERETVDVEALVVEAIEAVGQQHPAARARIAFAVTRVPWPVPPLRADLDLLSLAIDNVLVNAVKYSTDGPIEVRLREDNGWAVLEVADAGRGVPAAELPSVFDELARAQNARDVSGSGIGLTLVATVMRQHGGDVSMRSVEGAGSVVTLRLPTHV
;
A
#
# COMPACT_ATOMS: atom_id res chain seq x y z
N MET A 1 -6.65 3.30 41.68
CA MET A 1 -6.97 3.60 43.10
C MET A 1 -5.94 4.47 43.83
N SER A 2 -4.76 4.75 43.25
CA SER A 2 -3.70 5.53 43.91
C SER A 2 -3.83 7.08 43.82
N ASP A 3 -4.59 7.61 42.88
CA ASP A 3 -4.72 9.05 42.66
C ASP A 3 -5.62 9.76 43.68
N ARG A 4 -6.59 9.06 44.26
CA ARG A 4 -7.48 9.63 45.29
C ARG A 4 -6.76 9.88 46.64
N ALA A 5 -5.81 9.03 46.98
CA ALA A 5 -5.03 9.19 48.23
C ALA A 5 -4.08 10.39 48.17
N GLY A 6 -3.52 10.70 47.00
CA GLY A 6 -2.63 11.86 46.79
C GLY A 6 -3.35 13.20 46.82
N VAL A 7 -4.54 13.26 46.28
CA VAL A 7 -5.39 14.43 46.33
C VAL A 7 -5.91 14.65 47.77
N ALA A 8 -6.31 13.57 48.45
CA ALA A 8 -6.76 13.66 49.85
C ALA A 8 -5.65 14.19 50.78
N LEU A 9 -4.40 13.78 50.59
CA LEU A 9 -3.27 14.25 51.41
C LEU A 9 -2.92 15.72 51.11
N GLY A 10 -3.00 16.13 49.84
CA GLY A 10 -2.78 17.54 49.45
C GLY A 10 -3.89 18.46 49.98
N VAL A 11 -5.13 18.01 49.92
CA VAL A 11 -6.28 18.73 50.47
C VAL A 11 -6.19 18.78 52.00
N ALA A 12 -5.84 17.71 52.68
CA ALA A 12 -5.68 17.65 54.12
C ALA A 12 -4.57 18.57 54.65
N ALA A 13 -3.51 18.82 53.84
CA ALA A 13 -2.44 19.74 54.20
C ALA A 13 -2.80 21.23 53.87
N ALA A 14 -3.58 21.50 52.86
CA ALA A 14 -3.97 22.85 52.43
C ALA A 14 -5.19 23.40 53.17
N VAL A 15 -6.11 22.54 53.61
CA VAL A 15 -7.33 22.97 54.30
C VAL A 15 -7.07 23.75 55.58
N PRO A 16 -6.18 23.35 56.50
CA PRO A 16 -5.90 24.14 57.68
C PRO A 16 -5.37 25.56 57.40
N VAL A 17 -4.51 25.68 56.37
CA VAL A 17 -3.95 26.99 55.98
C VAL A 17 -5.03 27.87 55.32
N ALA A 18 -5.87 27.31 54.46
CA ALA A 18 -6.97 28.03 53.84
C ALA A 18 -8.04 28.46 54.85
N VAL A 19 -8.36 27.60 55.81
CA VAL A 19 -9.31 27.94 56.88
C VAL A 19 -8.76 29.04 57.78
N CYS A 20 -7.48 28.99 58.15
CA CYS A 20 -6.83 30.03 58.96
C CYS A 20 -6.73 31.37 58.22
N THR A 21 -6.44 31.36 56.90
CA THR A 21 -6.36 32.61 56.12
C THR A 21 -7.73 33.22 55.90
N LEU A 22 -8.80 32.42 55.67
CA LEU A 22 -10.17 32.88 55.58
C LEU A 22 -10.71 33.42 56.92
N ALA A 23 -10.38 32.73 58.03
CA ALA A 23 -10.77 33.17 59.34
C ALA A 23 -10.08 34.51 59.74
N ALA A 24 -8.75 34.61 59.47
CA ALA A 24 -8.00 35.86 59.70
C ALA A 24 -8.52 37.01 58.81
N GLY A 25 -8.81 36.75 57.52
CA GLY A 25 -9.40 37.74 56.61
C GLY A 25 -10.79 38.19 57.06
N GLY A 26 -11.62 37.25 57.54
CA GLY A 26 -12.95 37.57 58.11
C GLY A 26 -12.90 38.39 59.36
N MET A 27 -11.93 38.12 60.28
CA MET A 27 -11.68 38.90 61.50
C MET A 27 -11.20 40.31 61.19
N LEU A 28 -10.30 40.50 60.23
CA LEU A 28 -9.84 41.79 59.74
C LEU A 28 -10.98 42.63 59.14
N LEU A 29 -11.86 42.00 58.38
CA LEU A 29 -13.05 42.68 57.79
C LEU A 29 -14.10 43.03 58.84
N ALA A 30 -14.19 42.28 59.93
CA ALA A 30 -15.10 42.56 61.05
C ALA A 30 -14.57 43.58 62.04
N GLY A 31 -13.35 44.13 61.83
CA GLY A 31 -12.74 45.12 62.70
C GLY A 31 -12.33 44.55 64.06
N ASP A 32 -12.14 43.24 64.17
CA ASP A 32 -11.70 42.55 65.38
C ASP A 32 -10.16 42.57 65.51
N GLU A 33 -9.57 43.51 66.22
CA GLU A 33 -8.13 43.65 66.41
C GLU A 33 -7.61 42.86 67.64
N ARG A 34 -8.32 41.82 68.07
CA ARG A 34 -7.84 41.01 69.18
C ARG A 34 -6.58 40.25 68.79
N ALA A 35 -5.46 40.63 69.40
CA ALA A 35 -4.22 39.90 69.24
C ALA A 35 -4.36 38.49 69.82
N LEU A 36 -4.30 37.45 68.97
CA LEU A 36 -4.22 36.07 69.42
C LEU A 36 -2.79 35.84 69.90
N VAL A 37 -2.56 36.08 71.24
CA VAL A 37 -1.30 35.72 71.82
C VAL A 37 -1.24 34.19 71.96
N LEU A 38 -0.60 33.59 71.01
CA LEU A 38 -0.23 32.16 71.08
C LEU A 38 0.97 32.12 72.08
N GLU A 39 0.74 31.78 73.36
CA GLU A 39 1.77 31.36 74.24
C GLU A 39 2.40 30.04 73.82
N LEU A 40 3.16 30.07 72.75
CA LEU A 40 4.01 28.97 72.38
C LEU A 40 5.30 29.07 73.22
N THR A 41 5.55 28.09 74.06
CA THR A 41 6.86 27.96 74.71
C THR A 41 7.97 27.93 73.65
N LEU A 42 9.07 28.56 73.87
CA LEU A 42 10.18 28.66 72.90
C LEU A 42 10.57 27.31 72.29
N PRO A 43 10.58 26.19 73.03
CA PRO A 43 10.78 24.84 72.44
C PRO A 43 9.67 24.41 71.45
N GLY A 44 8.41 24.74 71.69
CA GLY A 44 7.31 24.43 70.87
C GLY A 44 7.31 25.20 69.54
N ALA A 45 7.71 26.49 69.60
CA ALA A 45 7.85 27.32 68.39
C ALA A 45 8.98 26.80 67.45
N VAL A 46 10.10 26.39 68.04
CA VAL A 46 11.24 25.80 67.29
C VAL A 46 10.86 24.49 66.67
N PHE A 47 10.09 23.63 67.35
CA PHE A 47 9.62 22.35 66.85
C PHE A 47 8.65 22.57 65.72
N ALA A 48 7.67 23.46 65.80
CA ALA A 48 6.71 23.80 64.75
C ALA A 48 7.41 24.37 63.52
N ALA A 49 8.38 25.29 63.69
CA ALA A 49 9.18 25.83 62.62
C ALA A 49 9.99 24.72 61.88
N GLY A 50 10.59 23.79 62.63
CA GLY A 50 11.32 22.64 62.10
C GLY A 50 10.40 21.71 61.27
N LEU A 51 9.20 21.50 61.74
CA LEU A 51 8.22 20.63 61.05
C LEU A 51 7.74 21.27 59.72
N VAL A 52 7.50 22.57 59.69
CA VAL A 52 7.17 23.31 58.46
C VAL A 52 8.34 23.32 57.47
N LEU A 53 9.55 23.58 57.94
CA LEU A 53 10.76 23.59 57.13
C LEU A 53 11.09 22.22 56.52
N SER A 54 10.77 21.12 57.21
CA SER A 54 11.03 19.76 56.73
C SER A 54 9.92 19.25 55.78
N ALA A 55 8.68 19.73 55.89
CA ALA A 55 7.55 19.30 55.07
C ALA A 55 7.72 19.68 53.59
N GLY A 56 8.23 20.85 53.30
CA GLY A 56 8.42 21.33 51.91
C GLY A 56 9.35 20.43 51.06
N PRO A 57 10.58 20.16 51.52
CA PRO A 57 11.49 19.25 50.84
C PRO A 57 10.95 17.82 50.70
N ALA A 58 10.26 17.28 51.75
CA ALA A 58 9.68 15.97 51.73
C ALA A 58 8.57 15.85 50.68
N ILE A 59 7.67 16.82 50.59
CA ILE A 59 6.63 16.92 49.57
C ILE A 59 7.28 17.04 48.19
N GLY A 60 8.30 17.86 48.02
CA GLY A 60 9.03 18.04 46.76
C GLY A 60 9.67 16.74 46.26
N LEU A 61 10.26 15.93 47.15
CA LEU A 61 10.84 14.63 46.84
C LEU A 61 9.76 13.61 46.43
N LEU A 62 8.63 13.59 47.13
CA LEU A 62 7.48 12.72 46.79
C LEU A 62 6.88 13.07 45.42
N LEU A 63 6.70 14.35 45.12
CA LEU A 63 6.18 14.80 43.81
C LEU A 63 7.15 14.51 42.66
N ARG A 64 8.48 14.72 42.90
CA ARG A 64 9.51 14.34 41.92
C ARG A 64 9.55 12.83 41.68
N GLY A 65 9.40 12.02 42.72
CA GLY A 65 9.32 10.56 42.59
C GLY A 65 8.10 10.10 41.78
N ARG A 66 6.92 10.70 42.03
CA ARG A 66 5.69 10.43 41.30
C ARG A 66 5.80 10.85 39.83
N ARG A 67 6.36 12.03 39.55
CA ARG A 67 6.58 12.51 38.18
C ARG A 67 7.56 11.62 37.43
N ARG A 68 8.66 11.17 38.06
CA ARG A 68 9.60 10.21 37.44
C ARG A 68 8.94 8.88 37.09
N ARG A 69 8.11 8.33 37.98
CA ARG A 69 7.38 7.09 37.76
C ARG A 69 6.36 7.23 36.62
N ARG A 70 5.63 8.36 36.50
CA ARG A 70 4.70 8.63 35.41
C ARG A 70 5.43 8.74 34.06
N ILE A 71 6.59 9.40 34.01
CA ILE A 71 7.39 9.50 32.79
C ILE A 71 7.97 8.14 32.40
N ALA A 72 8.42 7.33 33.37
CA ALA A 72 8.92 5.98 33.12
C ALA A 72 7.81 5.06 32.56
N SER A 73 6.63 5.05 33.20
CA SER A 73 5.50 4.24 32.73
C SER A 73 4.98 4.69 31.36
N ALA A 74 4.96 5.99 31.06
CA ALA A 74 4.57 6.48 29.74
C ALA A 74 5.58 6.09 28.64
N LYS A 75 6.90 6.09 28.97
CA LYS A 75 7.92 5.60 28.05
C LYS A 75 7.83 4.10 27.81
N GLU A 76 7.56 3.31 28.86
CA GLU A 76 7.36 1.87 28.74
C GLU A 76 6.11 1.55 27.90
N GLN A 77 5.01 2.27 28.11
CA GLN A 77 3.79 2.11 27.30
C GLN A 77 4.05 2.45 25.84
N HIS A 78 4.69 3.58 25.55
CA HIS A 78 5.01 3.95 24.19
C HIS A 78 5.99 2.97 23.52
N ALA A 79 6.99 2.48 24.25
CA ALA A 79 7.89 1.43 23.74
C ALA A 79 7.16 0.12 23.45
N ALA A 80 6.20 -0.26 24.29
CA ALA A 80 5.36 -1.44 24.06
C ALA A 80 4.44 -1.26 22.84
N GLU A 81 3.83 -0.07 22.69
CA GLU A 81 3.02 0.26 21.51
C GLU A 81 3.84 0.20 20.21
N VAL A 82 5.03 0.78 20.22
CA VAL A 82 5.94 0.72 19.06
C VAL A 82 6.37 -0.72 18.79
N ALA A 83 6.70 -1.49 19.81
CA ALA A 83 7.07 -2.90 19.65
C ALA A 83 5.93 -3.74 19.06
N THR A 84 4.69 -3.52 19.52
CA THR A 84 3.51 -4.21 18.97
C THR A 84 3.21 -3.79 17.54
N ALA A 85 3.35 -2.50 17.21
CA ALA A 85 3.18 -2.01 15.84
C ALA A 85 4.25 -2.58 14.88
N VAL A 86 5.51 -2.64 15.30
CA VAL A 86 6.60 -3.26 14.53
C VAL A 86 6.37 -4.75 14.34
N ALA A 87 5.93 -5.47 15.39
CA ALA A 87 5.61 -6.89 15.29
C ALA A 87 4.44 -7.15 14.32
N ALA A 88 3.38 -6.34 14.40
CA ALA A 88 2.24 -6.43 13.49
C ALA A 88 2.63 -6.14 12.03
N ALA A 89 3.48 -5.11 11.80
CA ALA A 89 4.01 -4.82 10.48
C ALA A 89 4.85 -5.98 9.92
N ALA A 90 5.71 -6.58 10.74
CA ALA A 90 6.52 -7.74 10.36
C ALA A 90 5.68 -8.98 10.07
N GLU A 91 4.60 -9.21 10.82
CA GLU A 91 3.66 -10.30 10.54
C GLU A 91 2.88 -10.06 9.24
N HIS A 92 2.44 -8.84 9.00
CA HIS A 92 1.78 -8.45 7.74
C HIS A 92 2.69 -8.68 6.54
N GLU A 93 3.95 -8.27 6.62
CA GLU A 93 4.96 -8.48 5.58
C GLU A 93 5.20 -9.96 5.31
N ARG A 94 5.35 -10.79 6.36
CA ARG A 94 5.48 -12.24 6.22
C ARG A 94 4.23 -12.89 5.61
N ALA A 95 3.04 -12.38 5.93
CA ALA A 95 1.81 -12.87 5.35
C ALA A 95 1.69 -12.51 3.87
N ASN A 96 2.12 -11.31 3.47
CA ASN A 96 2.19 -10.87 2.07
C ASN A 96 3.18 -11.74 1.30
N HIS A 97 4.37 -11.93 1.82
CA HIS A 97 5.39 -12.77 1.19
C HIS A 97 4.95 -14.22 1.00
N ARG A 98 4.27 -14.81 2.00
CA ARG A 98 3.70 -16.17 1.84
C ARG A 98 2.62 -16.23 0.77
N ARG A 99 1.74 -15.20 0.70
CA ARG A 99 0.70 -15.10 -0.35
C ARG A 99 1.34 -14.96 -1.72
N PHE A 100 2.37 -14.14 -1.84
CA PHE A 100 3.16 -14.00 -3.07
C PHE A 100 3.73 -15.33 -3.53
N LEU A 101 4.46 -16.06 -2.66
CA LEU A 101 5.06 -17.35 -3.00
C LEU A 101 4.02 -18.37 -3.44
N ALA A 102 2.86 -18.42 -2.77
CA ALA A 102 1.77 -19.33 -3.13
C ALA A 102 1.16 -18.99 -4.50
N ARG A 103 0.97 -17.69 -4.80
CA ARG A 103 0.49 -17.24 -6.11
C ARG A 103 1.52 -17.51 -7.21
N LEU A 104 2.82 -17.27 -6.92
CA LEU A 104 3.92 -17.54 -7.85
C LEU A 104 4.01 -19.02 -8.21
N ASP A 105 3.94 -19.92 -7.22
CA ASP A 105 3.93 -21.37 -7.46
C ASP A 105 2.76 -21.75 -8.39
N HIS A 106 1.59 -21.21 -8.13
CA HIS A 106 0.40 -21.46 -8.97
C HIS A 106 0.55 -20.91 -10.39
N GLU A 107 1.02 -19.67 -10.56
CA GLU A 107 1.20 -19.02 -11.86
C GLU A 107 2.34 -19.65 -12.69
N LEU A 108 3.34 -20.25 -12.06
CA LEU A 108 4.39 -21.03 -12.74
C LEU A 108 3.92 -22.44 -13.10
N LYS A 109 3.21 -23.11 -12.20
CA LYS A 109 2.75 -24.49 -12.37
C LYS A 109 1.75 -24.64 -13.51
N ASN A 110 0.85 -23.65 -13.68
CA ASN A 110 -0.18 -23.69 -14.72
C ASN A 110 0.40 -23.79 -16.14
N PRO A 111 1.26 -22.86 -16.62
CA PRO A 111 1.84 -22.94 -17.95
C PRO A 111 2.77 -24.14 -18.11
N LEU A 112 3.52 -24.54 -17.09
CA LEU A 112 4.37 -25.73 -17.11
C LEU A 112 3.53 -27.02 -17.31
N THR A 113 2.41 -27.10 -16.61
CA THR A 113 1.47 -28.22 -16.74
C THR A 113 0.85 -28.25 -18.15
N ALA A 114 0.47 -27.08 -18.69
CA ALA A 114 -0.06 -26.98 -20.06
C ALA A 114 0.98 -27.38 -21.10
N ILE A 115 2.23 -26.90 -20.99
CA ILE A 115 3.35 -27.29 -21.86
C ILE A 115 3.53 -28.82 -21.83
N ARG A 116 3.61 -29.39 -20.61
CA ARG A 116 3.84 -30.83 -20.43
C ARG A 116 2.70 -31.65 -21.00
N ALA A 117 1.44 -31.27 -20.73
CA ALA A 117 0.28 -31.98 -21.27
C ALA A 117 0.23 -31.94 -22.80
N THR A 118 0.50 -30.77 -23.40
CA THR A 118 0.55 -30.61 -24.85
C THR A 118 1.69 -31.41 -25.47
N ALA A 119 2.88 -31.41 -24.86
CA ALA A 119 4.02 -32.20 -25.34
C ALA A 119 3.74 -33.72 -25.29
N VAL A 120 3.15 -34.22 -24.20
CA VAL A 120 2.77 -35.61 -24.04
C VAL A 120 1.69 -36.00 -25.08
N ALA A 121 0.67 -35.15 -25.31
CA ALA A 121 -0.34 -35.40 -26.29
C ALA A 121 0.23 -35.46 -27.73
N ALA A 122 1.16 -34.55 -28.05
CA ALA A 122 1.83 -34.57 -29.36
C ALA A 122 2.72 -35.82 -29.54
N GLN A 123 3.43 -36.26 -28.49
CA GLN A 123 4.19 -37.52 -28.54
C GLN A 123 3.30 -38.75 -28.72
N SER A 124 2.21 -38.84 -27.96
CA SER A 124 1.26 -39.97 -28.10
C SER A 124 0.61 -40.03 -29.47
N ALA A 125 0.32 -38.87 -30.09
CA ALA A 125 -0.19 -38.80 -31.45
C ALA A 125 0.86 -39.26 -32.47
N ALA A 126 2.13 -38.92 -32.27
CA ALA A 126 3.23 -39.38 -33.12
C ALA A 126 3.48 -40.89 -33.01
N GLU A 127 3.42 -41.44 -31.80
CA GLU A 127 3.62 -42.88 -31.50
C GLU A 127 2.41 -43.72 -31.99
N GLY A 128 1.20 -43.20 -31.89
CA GLY A 128 -0.02 -43.85 -32.45
C GLY A 128 -0.06 -43.88 -33.97
N SER A 129 0.78 -43.09 -34.65
CA SER A 129 0.93 -43.06 -36.11
C SER A 129 2.00 -44.05 -36.62
N THR A 130 2.72 -44.74 -35.76
CA THR A 130 3.60 -45.85 -36.15
C THR A 130 2.79 -47.11 -36.32
N VAL A 131 2.23 -47.20 -37.49
CA VAL A 131 1.43 -48.33 -37.95
C VAL A 131 2.29 -49.54 -38.22
N THR A 132 1.82 -50.62 -37.72
CA THR A 132 1.85 -52.00 -38.25
C THR A 132 2.03 -52.07 -39.77
N VAL A 133 3.25 -52.31 -40.22
CA VAL A 133 3.45 -52.84 -41.58
C VAL A 133 3.01 -54.30 -41.55
N GLY A 134 1.74 -54.54 -41.69
CA GLY A 134 1.12 -55.81 -42.01
C GLY A 134 1.34 -56.07 -43.49
N ILE A 135 2.17 -57.05 -43.80
CA ILE A 135 2.30 -57.64 -45.12
C ILE A 135 0.95 -58.33 -45.42
N ALA A 136 0.19 -57.81 -46.37
CA ALA A 136 -0.94 -58.55 -47.00
C ALA A 136 -1.00 -58.18 -48.47
N PRO A 137 -1.25 -59.15 -49.36
CA PRO A 137 -1.26 -58.91 -50.78
C PRO A 137 -2.68 -58.48 -51.30
N ALA A 138 -2.65 -57.75 -52.39
CA ALA A 138 -3.74 -57.54 -53.38
C ALA A 138 -4.75 -56.40 -53.09
N ALA A 139 -4.62 -55.39 -53.93
CA ALA A 139 -5.62 -54.62 -54.63
C ALA A 139 -6.97 -54.34 -54.00
N HIS A 140 -7.05 -53.11 -53.40
CA HIS A 140 -8.24 -52.28 -53.57
C HIS A 140 -7.79 -50.80 -53.41
N GLU A 141 -8.23 -49.95 -54.31
CA GLU A 141 -8.04 -48.51 -54.31
C GLU A 141 -8.61 -47.91 -52.99
N TRP A 142 -7.72 -47.45 -52.15
CA TRP A 142 -8.13 -46.74 -50.98
C TRP A 142 -7.96 -45.23 -51.24
N THR A 143 -9.05 -44.57 -51.60
CA THR A 143 -9.20 -43.15 -51.65
C THR A 143 -9.42 -42.66 -50.22
N GLY A 144 -8.45 -42.85 -49.35
CA GLY A 144 -8.41 -42.23 -48.00
C GLY A 144 -7.76 -40.86 -48.12
N SER A 145 -8.54 -39.82 -48.00
CA SER A 145 -8.03 -38.45 -47.84
C SER A 145 -7.13 -38.42 -46.63
N ARG A 146 -5.81 -38.40 -46.87
CA ARG A 146 -4.79 -38.15 -45.89
C ARG A 146 -4.98 -36.72 -45.39
N GLN A 147 -5.66 -36.53 -44.26
CA GLN A 147 -5.55 -35.26 -43.55
C GLN A 147 -4.07 -35.05 -43.23
N PRO A 148 -3.49 -33.90 -43.58
CA PRO A 148 -2.09 -33.65 -43.32
C PRO A 148 -1.88 -33.64 -41.80
N ALA A 149 -1.00 -34.50 -41.29
CA ALA A 149 -0.54 -34.57 -39.90
C ALA A 149 0.10 -33.26 -39.37
N GLY A 150 0.07 -32.19 -40.15
CA GLY A 150 0.67 -30.91 -39.83
C GLY A 150 -0.20 -29.88 -39.09
N SER A 151 -1.52 -30.11 -38.99
CA SER A 151 -2.39 -29.10 -38.33
C SER A 151 -2.39 -29.23 -36.81
N ASP A 152 -2.36 -30.45 -36.30
CA ASP A 152 -2.40 -30.70 -34.85
C ASP A 152 -1.02 -30.42 -34.20
N ASP A 153 0.07 -30.77 -34.86
CA ASP A 153 1.41 -30.42 -34.43
C ASP A 153 1.62 -28.91 -34.39
N ALA A 154 1.18 -28.20 -35.42
CA ALA A 154 1.26 -26.73 -35.45
C ALA A 154 0.41 -26.07 -34.34
N ALA A 155 -0.71 -26.67 -33.95
CA ALA A 155 -1.52 -26.20 -32.82
C ALA A 155 -0.84 -26.48 -31.50
N ALA A 156 -0.23 -27.63 -31.32
CA ALA A 156 0.56 -27.98 -30.12
C ALA A 156 1.74 -27.03 -29.93
N TRP A 157 2.53 -26.77 -30.98
CA TRP A 157 3.65 -25.81 -30.92
C TRP A 157 3.19 -24.41 -30.63
N ARG A 158 2.09 -23.90 -31.17
CA ARG A 158 1.53 -22.60 -30.84
C ARG A 158 1.15 -22.50 -29.37
N THR A 159 0.58 -23.55 -28.79
CA THR A 159 0.22 -23.59 -27.38
C THR A 159 1.45 -23.54 -26.49
N ILE A 160 2.48 -24.34 -26.81
CA ILE A 160 3.74 -24.36 -26.08
C ILE A 160 4.42 -22.99 -26.13
N ASP A 161 4.51 -22.40 -27.34
CA ASP A 161 5.11 -21.07 -27.52
C ASP A 161 4.37 -19.98 -26.73
N ALA A 162 3.03 -19.97 -26.77
CA ALA A 162 2.23 -19.04 -25.99
C ALA A 162 2.47 -19.15 -24.46
N GLN A 163 2.59 -20.39 -23.96
CA GLN A 163 2.88 -20.61 -22.54
C GLN A 163 4.31 -20.23 -22.17
N ALA A 164 5.27 -20.50 -23.04
CA ALA A 164 6.67 -20.10 -22.88
C ALA A 164 6.82 -18.56 -22.87
N GLN A 165 6.11 -17.87 -23.77
CA GLN A 165 6.05 -16.41 -23.78
C GLN A 165 5.42 -15.85 -22.49
N LYS A 166 4.36 -16.47 -21.98
CA LYS A 166 3.74 -16.09 -20.70
C LYS A 166 4.73 -16.22 -19.54
N LEU A 167 5.48 -17.33 -19.46
CA LEU A 167 6.53 -17.54 -18.45
C LEU A 167 7.64 -16.50 -18.56
N SER A 168 8.12 -16.24 -19.78
CA SER A 168 9.16 -15.24 -20.03
C SER A 168 8.71 -13.82 -19.62
N GLY A 169 7.45 -13.48 -19.86
CA GLY A 169 6.85 -12.24 -19.41
C GLY A 169 6.81 -12.13 -17.89
N LEU A 170 6.36 -13.18 -17.21
CA LEU A 170 6.31 -13.24 -15.75
C LEU A 170 7.71 -13.06 -15.11
N VAL A 171 8.72 -13.80 -15.63
CA VAL A 171 10.09 -13.67 -15.13
C VAL A 171 10.65 -12.27 -15.34
N ARG A 172 10.37 -11.65 -16.49
CA ARG A 172 10.78 -10.27 -16.78
C ARG A 172 10.14 -9.27 -15.81
N ASP A 173 8.85 -9.42 -15.53
CA ASP A 173 8.12 -8.52 -14.64
C ASP A 173 8.59 -8.67 -13.19
N LEU A 174 8.85 -9.90 -12.74
CA LEU A 174 9.46 -10.18 -11.43
C LEU A 174 10.85 -9.56 -11.29
N ARG A 175 11.67 -9.68 -12.35
CA ARG A 175 12.99 -9.07 -12.36
C ARG A 175 12.90 -7.54 -12.25
N LYS A 176 11.99 -6.90 -13.01
CA LYS A 176 11.75 -5.47 -12.91
C LYS A 176 11.35 -5.07 -11.47
N LEU A 177 10.46 -5.84 -10.83
CA LEU A 177 10.04 -5.56 -9.46
C LEU A 177 11.22 -5.64 -8.48
N ALA A 178 12.05 -6.68 -8.57
CA ALA A 178 13.24 -6.85 -7.73
C ALA A 178 14.29 -5.74 -7.97
N GLU A 179 14.48 -5.32 -9.22
CA GLU A 179 15.38 -4.21 -9.56
C GLU A 179 14.85 -2.88 -8.99
N LEU A 180 13.54 -2.63 -9.04
CA LEU A 180 12.92 -1.44 -8.47
C LEU A 180 13.12 -1.33 -6.96
N GLU A 181 13.05 -2.43 -6.23
CA GLU A 181 13.20 -2.42 -4.77
C GLU A 181 14.61 -2.05 -4.30
N THR A 182 15.61 -2.27 -5.15
CA THR A 182 17.03 -2.10 -4.81
C THR A 182 17.68 -0.89 -5.50
N ARG A 183 17.10 -0.38 -6.57
CA ARG A 183 17.63 0.77 -7.33
C ARG A 183 17.43 2.08 -6.54
N PRO A 184 18.48 2.89 -6.34
CA PRO A 184 18.31 4.24 -5.81
C PRO A 184 17.57 5.11 -6.83
N LEU A 185 16.70 6.02 -6.33
CA LEU A 185 15.99 6.96 -7.18
C LEU A 185 16.93 7.99 -7.82
N GLU A 186 16.87 8.12 -9.10
CA GLU A 186 17.58 9.16 -9.89
C GLU A 186 16.62 10.35 -10.11
N ARG A 187 16.48 11.19 -9.08
CA ARG A 187 15.51 12.30 -9.11
C ARG A 187 15.98 13.46 -9.98
N GLU A 188 15.21 13.79 -10.99
CA GLU A 188 15.35 14.96 -11.85
C GLU A 188 14.08 15.82 -11.86
N THR A 189 14.09 16.92 -12.59
CA THR A 189 12.91 17.77 -12.75
C THR A 189 12.06 17.24 -13.90
N VAL A 190 10.88 16.71 -13.59
CA VAL A 190 9.98 16.05 -14.53
C VAL A 190 8.73 16.90 -14.75
N ASP A 191 8.39 17.17 -16.00
CA ASP A 191 7.10 17.70 -16.42
C ASP A 191 6.13 16.51 -16.59
N VAL A 192 5.21 16.35 -15.63
CA VAL A 192 4.25 15.23 -15.62
C VAL A 192 3.25 15.34 -16.78
N GLU A 193 2.89 16.56 -17.21
CA GLU A 193 1.97 16.75 -18.34
C GLU A 193 2.63 16.21 -19.63
N ALA A 194 3.88 16.59 -19.88
CA ALA A 194 4.64 16.11 -21.03
C ALA A 194 4.81 14.58 -21.00
N LEU A 195 5.12 14.03 -19.83
CA LEU A 195 5.29 12.58 -19.65
C LEU A 195 4.00 11.80 -19.93
N VAL A 196 2.86 12.30 -19.48
CA VAL A 196 1.55 11.67 -19.77
C VAL A 196 1.22 11.71 -21.26
N VAL A 197 1.52 12.83 -21.95
CA VAL A 197 1.33 12.93 -23.40
C VAL A 197 2.18 11.90 -24.13
N GLU A 198 3.46 11.79 -23.79
CA GLU A 198 4.36 10.79 -24.35
C GLU A 198 3.89 9.36 -24.14
N ALA A 199 3.44 9.03 -22.94
CA ALA A 199 2.90 7.72 -22.61
C ALA A 199 1.62 7.41 -23.43
N ILE A 200 0.72 8.37 -23.60
CA ILE A 200 -0.49 8.20 -24.43
C ILE A 200 -0.10 7.96 -25.90
N GLU A 201 0.89 8.66 -26.41
CA GLU A 201 1.37 8.44 -27.77
C GLU A 201 2.00 7.06 -27.95
N ALA A 202 2.83 6.63 -27.01
CA ALA A 202 3.47 5.32 -27.01
C ALA A 202 2.43 4.18 -26.99
N VAL A 203 1.43 4.27 -26.11
CA VAL A 203 0.30 3.32 -26.06
C VAL A 203 -0.51 3.37 -27.35
N GLY A 204 -0.73 4.56 -27.92
CA GLY A 204 -1.42 4.74 -29.19
C GLY A 204 -0.69 4.10 -30.38
N GLN A 205 0.63 4.10 -30.41
CA GLN A 205 1.43 3.40 -31.42
C GLN A 205 1.29 1.88 -31.32
N GLN A 206 1.26 1.34 -30.09
CA GLN A 206 1.10 -0.11 -29.85
C GLN A 206 -0.34 -0.56 -30.06
N HIS A 207 -1.33 0.30 -29.78
CA HIS A 207 -2.75 0.03 -29.83
C HIS A 207 -3.51 1.12 -30.60
N PRO A 208 -3.39 1.21 -31.94
CA PRO A 208 -3.96 2.31 -32.72
C PRO A 208 -5.48 2.48 -32.55
N ALA A 209 -6.22 1.39 -32.38
CA ALA A 209 -7.66 1.44 -32.13
C ALA A 209 -8.02 2.06 -30.76
N ALA A 210 -7.15 1.92 -29.77
CA ALA A 210 -7.36 2.50 -28.46
C ALA A 210 -7.03 4.01 -28.43
N ARG A 211 -6.12 4.48 -29.28
CA ARG A 211 -5.70 5.89 -29.30
C ARG A 211 -6.87 6.87 -29.46
N ALA A 212 -7.82 6.53 -30.34
CA ALA A 212 -9.00 7.37 -30.59
C ALA A 212 -9.96 7.44 -29.40
N ARG A 213 -9.86 6.52 -28.44
CA ARG A 213 -10.69 6.45 -27.23
C ARG A 213 -10.07 7.16 -26.02
N ILE A 214 -8.77 7.49 -26.08
CA ILE A 214 -8.05 8.15 -24.99
C ILE A 214 -8.23 9.66 -25.10
N ALA A 215 -8.92 10.25 -24.11
CA ALA A 215 -9.04 11.69 -23.95
C ALA A 215 -8.19 12.15 -22.78
N PHE A 216 -7.35 13.16 -23.02
CA PHE A 216 -6.51 13.75 -21.98
C PHE A 216 -6.97 15.16 -21.65
N ALA A 217 -7.17 15.47 -20.39
CA ALA A 217 -7.57 16.77 -19.87
C ALA A 217 -6.66 17.20 -18.72
N VAL A 218 -6.19 18.42 -18.77
CA VAL A 218 -5.37 19.05 -17.73
C VAL A 218 -6.14 20.20 -17.11
N THR A 219 -6.31 20.15 -15.80
CA THR A 219 -6.91 21.25 -15.03
C THR A 219 -5.80 22.17 -14.55
N ARG A 220 -5.86 23.44 -14.99
CA ARG A 220 -4.85 24.47 -14.65
C ARG A 220 -5.35 25.53 -13.67
N VAL A 221 -6.54 25.34 -13.12
CA VAL A 221 -7.19 26.25 -12.18
C VAL A 221 -7.45 25.51 -10.87
N PRO A 222 -7.12 26.02 -9.69
CA PRO A 222 -6.51 27.36 -9.47
C PRO A 222 -5.04 27.47 -9.89
N TRP A 223 -4.28 26.35 -9.89
CA TRP A 223 -2.87 26.29 -10.24
C TRP A 223 -2.58 25.13 -11.21
N PRO A 224 -1.65 25.32 -12.17
CA PRO A 224 -1.15 24.19 -12.97
C PRO A 224 -0.31 23.25 -12.10
N VAL A 225 -0.16 22.01 -12.54
CA VAL A 225 0.77 21.06 -11.91
C VAL A 225 2.19 21.56 -12.12
N PRO A 226 2.96 21.82 -11.06
CA PRO A 226 4.36 22.22 -11.21
C PRO A 226 5.22 21.03 -11.61
N PRO A 227 6.42 21.25 -12.21
CA PRO A 227 7.39 20.18 -12.41
C PRO A 227 7.77 19.53 -11.09
N LEU A 228 7.89 18.19 -11.08
CA LEU A 228 8.17 17.39 -9.88
C LEU A 228 9.64 16.94 -9.84
N ARG A 229 10.16 16.71 -8.62
CA ARG A 229 11.44 16.03 -8.41
C ARG A 229 11.22 14.53 -8.37
N ALA A 230 11.43 13.84 -9.48
CA ALA A 230 11.06 12.42 -9.64
C ALA A 230 12.07 11.68 -10.52
N ASP A 231 12.03 10.35 -10.49
CA ASP A 231 12.74 9.49 -11.44
C ASP A 231 11.84 9.31 -12.66
N LEU A 232 12.29 9.86 -13.80
CA LEU A 232 11.53 9.89 -15.05
C LEU A 232 11.19 8.49 -15.55
N ASP A 233 12.17 7.59 -15.55
CA ASP A 233 12.00 6.21 -16.06
C ASP A 233 10.95 5.46 -15.25
N LEU A 234 10.99 5.62 -13.92
CA LEU A 234 10.06 4.95 -13.02
C LEU A 234 8.65 5.53 -13.11
N LEU A 235 8.52 6.85 -13.23
CA LEU A 235 7.20 7.45 -13.44
C LEU A 235 6.61 7.07 -14.81
N SER A 236 7.42 7.07 -15.87
CA SER A 236 7.00 6.56 -17.18
C SER A 236 6.49 5.14 -17.07
N LEU A 237 7.25 4.25 -16.42
CA LEU A 237 6.85 2.86 -16.18
C LEU A 237 5.50 2.76 -15.44
N ALA A 238 5.26 3.58 -14.43
CA ALA A 238 4.01 3.56 -13.68
C ALA A 238 2.83 4.02 -14.52
N ILE A 239 2.98 5.13 -15.26
CA ILE A 239 1.94 5.70 -16.12
C ILE A 239 1.60 4.73 -17.26
N ASP A 240 2.61 4.14 -17.90
CA ASP A 240 2.44 3.14 -18.96
C ASP A 240 1.64 1.94 -18.47
N ASN A 241 1.98 1.41 -17.28
CA ASN A 241 1.25 0.27 -16.71
C ASN A 241 -0.23 0.59 -16.47
N VAL A 242 -0.55 1.79 -16.01
CA VAL A 242 -1.95 2.20 -15.79
C VAL A 242 -2.68 2.38 -17.11
N LEU A 243 -2.08 3.04 -18.10
CA LEU A 243 -2.68 3.25 -19.43
C LEU A 243 -2.87 1.95 -20.19
N VAL A 244 -1.86 1.07 -20.19
CA VAL A 244 -1.96 -0.25 -20.82
C VAL A 244 -3.06 -1.09 -20.15
N ASN A 245 -3.21 -1.02 -18.83
CA ASN A 245 -4.29 -1.70 -18.13
C ASN A 245 -5.66 -1.14 -18.55
N ALA A 246 -5.83 0.17 -18.64
CA ALA A 246 -7.07 0.79 -19.09
C ALA A 246 -7.45 0.35 -20.51
N VAL A 247 -6.49 0.30 -21.44
CA VAL A 247 -6.71 -0.20 -22.80
C VAL A 247 -7.07 -1.68 -22.82
N LYS A 248 -6.38 -2.48 -22.03
CA LYS A 248 -6.48 -3.94 -22.00
C LYS A 248 -7.79 -4.42 -21.40
N TYR A 249 -8.30 -3.76 -20.37
CA TYR A 249 -9.51 -4.17 -19.67
C TYR A 249 -10.77 -3.44 -20.11
N SER A 250 -10.65 -2.43 -20.99
CA SER A 250 -11.79 -1.76 -21.64
C SER A 250 -11.79 -2.00 -23.14
N THR A 251 -12.75 -2.80 -23.65
CA THR A 251 -12.80 -3.17 -25.07
C THR A 251 -13.24 -2.00 -25.96
N ASP A 252 -14.31 -1.26 -25.57
CA ASP A 252 -14.98 -0.27 -26.43
C ASP A 252 -15.28 0.99 -25.62
N GLY A 253 -15.16 1.38 -24.61
CA GLY A 253 -15.52 2.62 -23.91
C GLY A 253 -14.43 3.69 -23.99
N PRO A 254 -14.73 4.91 -23.58
CA PRO A 254 -13.76 5.97 -23.46
C PRO A 254 -12.76 5.66 -22.35
N ILE A 255 -11.53 6.14 -22.53
CA ILE A 255 -10.49 6.18 -21.51
C ILE A 255 -10.20 7.65 -21.24
N GLU A 256 -10.48 8.10 -20.03
CA GLU A 256 -10.29 9.48 -19.65
C GLU A 256 -9.06 9.60 -18.75
N VAL A 257 -8.10 10.41 -19.16
CA VAL A 257 -6.89 10.73 -18.41
C VAL A 257 -7.01 12.16 -17.94
N ARG A 258 -6.95 12.39 -16.64
CA ARG A 258 -7.09 13.72 -16.03
C ARG A 258 -5.89 14.03 -15.15
N LEU A 259 -5.27 15.17 -15.37
CA LEU A 259 -4.15 15.66 -14.56
C LEU A 259 -4.55 16.97 -13.89
N ARG A 260 -4.34 17.08 -12.58
CA ARG A 260 -4.60 18.29 -11.80
C ARG A 260 -3.64 18.43 -10.62
N GLU A 261 -3.49 19.65 -10.15
CA GLU A 261 -2.91 19.92 -8.85
C GLU A 261 -4.03 19.93 -7.79
N ASP A 262 -3.78 19.36 -6.61
CA ASP A 262 -4.72 19.30 -5.50
C ASP A 262 -3.99 19.36 -4.15
N ASN A 263 -3.97 20.55 -3.53
CA ASN A 263 -3.41 20.78 -2.19
C ASN A 263 -1.96 20.25 -1.99
N GLY A 264 -1.09 20.56 -2.93
CA GLY A 264 0.32 20.16 -2.89
C GLY A 264 0.57 18.75 -3.47
N TRP A 265 -0.40 18.21 -4.21
CA TRP A 265 -0.31 16.93 -4.90
C TRP A 265 -0.57 17.07 -6.40
N ALA A 266 0.30 16.51 -7.21
CA ALA A 266 -0.02 16.20 -8.59
C ALA A 266 -0.88 14.93 -8.61
N VAL A 267 -2.09 15.04 -9.13
CA VAL A 267 -3.07 13.95 -9.17
C VAL A 267 -3.34 13.59 -10.62
N LEU A 268 -2.96 12.36 -11.00
CA LEU A 268 -3.26 11.76 -12.28
C LEU A 268 -4.34 10.70 -12.10
N GLU A 269 -5.48 10.87 -12.76
CA GLU A 269 -6.57 9.91 -12.79
C GLU A 269 -6.69 9.30 -14.17
N VAL A 270 -6.77 7.98 -14.24
CA VAL A 270 -7.05 7.23 -15.47
C VAL A 270 -8.33 6.45 -15.23
N ALA A 271 -9.39 6.82 -15.93
CA ALA A 271 -10.69 6.20 -15.86
C ALA A 271 -10.98 5.42 -17.15
N ASP A 272 -11.41 4.17 -17.01
CA ASP A 272 -11.85 3.30 -18.10
C ASP A 272 -13.29 2.89 -17.90
N ALA A 273 -13.99 2.61 -19.00
CA ALA A 273 -15.35 2.05 -19.03
C ALA A 273 -15.31 0.53 -19.33
N GLY A 274 -14.36 -0.16 -18.69
CA GLY A 274 -14.13 -1.58 -18.89
C GLY A 274 -14.96 -2.50 -18.01
N ARG A 275 -14.46 -3.73 -17.84
CA ARG A 275 -15.14 -4.78 -17.06
C ARG A 275 -15.19 -4.52 -15.56
N GLY A 276 -14.42 -3.56 -15.04
CA GLY A 276 -14.30 -3.29 -13.62
C GLY A 276 -13.71 -4.43 -12.81
N VAL A 277 -13.65 -4.25 -11.49
CA VAL A 277 -13.13 -5.21 -10.52
C VAL A 277 -14.21 -5.50 -9.47
N PRO A 278 -14.45 -6.77 -9.11
CA PRO A 278 -15.34 -7.14 -8.01
C PRO A 278 -14.93 -6.48 -6.69
N ALA A 279 -15.89 -5.98 -5.92
CA ALA A 279 -15.64 -5.24 -4.68
C ALA A 279 -14.79 -6.03 -3.65
N ALA A 280 -14.97 -7.35 -3.59
CA ALA A 280 -14.22 -8.23 -2.69
C ALA A 280 -12.72 -8.33 -3.04
N GLU A 281 -12.34 -8.02 -4.28
CA GLU A 281 -10.98 -8.14 -4.80
C GLU A 281 -10.24 -6.80 -4.83
N LEU A 282 -10.95 -5.66 -4.73
CA LEU A 282 -10.36 -4.32 -4.71
C LEU A 282 -9.25 -4.13 -3.67
N PRO A 283 -9.36 -4.63 -2.43
CA PRO A 283 -8.29 -4.44 -1.44
C PRO A 283 -6.96 -5.10 -1.80
N SER A 284 -6.97 -6.07 -2.72
CA SER A 284 -5.79 -6.84 -3.11
C SER A 284 -5.31 -6.59 -4.53
N VAL A 285 -5.86 -5.61 -5.27
CA VAL A 285 -5.49 -5.38 -6.70
C VAL A 285 -4.04 -4.92 -6.88
N PHE A 286 -3.44 -4.34 -5.85
CA PHE A 286 -2.04 -3.90 -5.82
C PHE A 286 -1.09 -4.96 -5.26
N ASP A 287 -1.60 -6.09 -4.79
CA ASP A 287 -0.77 -7.21 -4.33
C ASP A 287 -0.07 -7.86 -5.53
N GLU A 288 1.09 -8.43 -5.27
CA GLU A 288 1.88 -9.17 -6.26
C GLU A 288 1.08 -10.35 -6.83
N LEU A 289 1.11 -10.48 -8.17
CA LEU A 289 0.42 -11.54 -8.92
C LEU A 289 -1.10 -11.54 -8.68
N ALA A 290 -1.67 -10.44 -8.20
CA ALA A 290 -3.11 -10.33 -8.05
C ALA A 290 -3.78 -10.18 -9.43
N ARG A 291 -4.85 -10.96 -9.65
CA ARG A 291 -5.68 -10.89 -10.84
C ARG A 291 -7.13 -11.12 -10.45
N ALA A 292 -7.99 -10.21 -10.87
CA ALA A 292 -9.42 -10.36 -10.65
C ALA A 292 -9.97 -11.60 -11.40
N GLN A 293 -10.96 -12.27 -10.82
CA GLN A 293 -11.54 -13.48 -11.40
C GLN A 293 -12.12 -13.23 -12.79
N ASN A 294 -12.75 -12.06 -12.97
CA ASN A 294 -13.32 -11.63 -14.25
C ASN A 294 -12.27 -11.14 -15.27
N ALA A 295 -10.97 -11.20 -14.94
CA ALA A 295 -9.86 -10.78 -15.80
C ALA A 295 -8.87 -11.92 -16.15
N ARG A 296 -9.20 -13.17 -15.81
CA ARG A 296 -8.31 -14.32 -16.04
C ARG A 296 -8.15 -14.70 -17.51
N ASP A 297 -9.14 -14.37 -18.32
CA ASP A 297 -9.16 -14.56 -19.78
C ASP A 297 -8.21 -13.59 -20.52
N VAL A 298 -7.84 -12.47 -19.90
CA VAL A 298 -6.96 -11.46 -20.49
C VAL A 298 -5.50 -11.75 -20.13
N SER A 299 -4.59 -11.76 -21.10
CA SER A 299 -3.16 -12.01 -20.86
C SER A 299 -2.54 -11.01 -19.89
N GLY A 300 -1.71 -11.43 -18.95
CA GLY A 300 -0.97 -10.57 -18.02
C GLY A 300 -0.43 -11.30 -16.79
N SER A 301 0.65 -10.77 -16.23
CA SER A 301 1.36 -11.32 -15.06
C SER A 301 0.70 -11.04 -13.71
N GLY A 302 -0.13 -9.97 -13.62
CA GLY A 302 -0.64 -9.47 -12.33
C GLY A 302 0.39 -8.66 -11.52
N ILE A 303 1.50 -8.26 -12.14
CA ILE A 303 2.57 -7.49 -11.49
C ILE A 303 2.47 -5.99 -11.80
N GLY A 304 1.79 -5.60 -12.87
CA GLY A 304 1.76 -4.21 -13.34
C GLY A 304 1.28 -3.20 -12.29
N LEU A 305 0.20 -3.47 -11.57
CA LEU A 305 -0.30 -2.58 -10.51
C LEU A 305 0.61 -2.59 -9.26
N THR A 306 1.26 -3.70 -8.97
CA THR A 306 2.28 -3.77 -7.90
C THR A 306 3.48 -2.89 -8.23
N LEU A 307 3.96 -2.90 -9.48
CA LEU A 307 5.00 -1.99 -9.97
C LEU A 307 4.58 -0.52 -9.76
N VAL A 308 3.35 -0.18 -10.15
CA VAL A 308 2.79 1.17 -9.91
C VAL A 308 2.84 1.53 -8.43
N ALA A 309 2.34 0.68 -7.56
CA ALA A 309 2.32 0.92 -6.12
C ALA A 309 3.73 1.09 -5.53
N THR A 310 4.69 0.29 -6.00
CA THR A 310 6.09 0.38 -5.58
C THR A 310 6.73 1.70 -6.03
N VAL A 311 6.56 2.09 -7.29
CA VAL A 311 7.05 3.37 -7.82
C VAL A 311 6.45 4.55 -7.06
N MET A 312 5.12 4.56 -6.86
CA MET A 312 4.46 5.65 -6.13
C MET A 312 4.98 5.77 -4.71
N ARG A 313 5.12 4.66 -3.99
CA ARG A 313 5.67 4.63 -2.62
C ARG A 313 7.11 5.17 -2.55
N GLN A 314 7.98 4.81 -3.50
CA GLN A 314 9.36 5.31 -3.56
C GLN A 314 9.43 6.82 -3.79
N HIS A 315 8.45 7.38 -4.50
CA HIS A 315 8.33 8.82 -4.71
C HIS A 315 7.61 9.56 -3.57
N GLY A 316 7.27 8.87 -2.47
CA GLY A 316 6.49 9.45 -1.37
C GLY A 316 5.03 9.74 -1.75
N GLY A 317 4.57 9.15 -2.83
CA GLY A 317 3.23 9.24 -3.35
C GLY A 317 2.33 8.08 -2.91
N ASP A 318 1.13 8.05 -3.49
CA ASP A 318 0.12 7.04 -3.23
C ASP A 318 -0.62 6.65 -4.50
N VAL A 319 -1.16 5.43 -4.53
CA VAL A 319 -2.03 4.93 -5.59
C VAL A 319 -3.29 4.33 -5.02
N SER A 320 -4.41 4.60 -5.65
CA SER A 320 -5.70 4.01 -5.27
C SER A 320 -6.51 3.62 -6.49
N MET A 321 -7.45 2.70 -6.30
CA MET A 321 -8.39 2.29 -7.33
C MET A 321 -9.82 2.33 -6.80
N ARG A 322 -10.71 2.90 -7.59
CA ARG A 322 -12.17 2.76 -7.44
C ARG A 322 -12.69 2.01 -8.65
N SER A 323 -13.52 1.02 -8.43
CA SER A 323 -14.06 0.23 -9.53
C SER A 323 -15.43 -0.32 -9.17
N VAL A 324 -16.24 -0.50 -10.21
CA VAL A 324 -17.53 -1.19 -10.12
C VAL A 324 -17.54 -2.24 -11.23
N GLU A 325 -17.78 -3.49 -10.87
CA GLU A 325 -17.84 -4.59 -11.82
C GLU A 325 -18.89 -4.32 -12.91
N GLY A 326 -18.49 -4.44 -14.16
CA GLY A 326 -19.31 -4.12 -15.34
C GLY A 326 -19.42 -2.64 -15.71
N ALA A 327 -18.86 -1.71 -14.91
CA ALA A 327 -18.97 -0.28 -15.15
C ALA A 327 -17.61 0.43 -15.36
N GLY A 328 -16.49 -0.26 -15.09
CA GLY A 328 -15.15 0.28 -15.30
C GLY A 328 -14.38 0.56 -14.02
N SER A 329 -13.20 1.16 -14.18
CA SER A 329 -12.29 1.47 -13.07
C SER A 329 -11.72 2.88 -13.19
N VAL A 330 -11.33 3.45 -12.05
CA VAL A 330 -10.57 4.70 -11.95
C VAL A 330 -9.36 4.43 -11.09
N VAL A 331 -8.17 4.53 -11.70
CA VAL A 331 -6.88 4.49 -11.00
C VAL A 331 -6.42 5.91 -10.77
N THR A 332 -6.06 6.23 -9.53
CA THR A 332 -5.60 7.56 -9.12
C THR A 332 -4.17 7.46 -8.59
N LEU A 333 -3.24 8.16 -9.22
CA LEU A 333 -1.86 8.36 -8.80
C LEU A 333 -1.73 9.73 -8.14
N ARG A 334 -1.09 9.80 -6.98
CA ARG A 334 -0.85 11.05 -6.25
C ARG A 334 0.64 11.19 -5.95
N LEU A 335 1.25 12.27 -6.38
CA LEU A 335 2.66 12.59 -6.17
C LEU A 335 2.78 13.92 -5.44
N PRO A 336 3.62 14.03 -4.39
CA PRO A 336 3.81 15.31 -3.72
C PRO A 336 4.51 16.31 -4.66
N THR A 337 4.02 17.56 -4.69
CA THR A 337 4.63 18.62 -5.51
C THR A 337 5.84 19.27 -4.83
N HIS A 338 6.01 19.03 -3.52
CA HIS A 338 7.10 19.55 -2.70
C HIS A 338 7.78 18.38 -1.99
N VAL A 339 8.98 18.02 -2.40
CA VAL A 339 9.88 17.03 -1.75
C VAL A 339 11.25 17.67 -1.57
#